data_cbf5d3ede5ec4fa3a9bd0f76df768e29
#
_entry.id   cbf5d3ede5ec4fa3a9bd0f76df768e29
#
_cell.length_a   1.000
_cell.length_b   1.000
_cell.length_c   1.000
_cell.angle_alpha   90.00
_cell.angle_beta   90.00
_cell.angle_gamma   90.00
#
_symmetry.space_group_name_H-M   'P 1'
#
loop_
_entity.id
_entity.type
_entity.pdbx_description
1 polymer ?
#
loop_
_entity_poly.entity_id
_entity_poly.type
_entity_poly.pdbx_seq_one_letter_code
_entity_poly.pdbx_strand_id
1 'polypeptide(L)'
;MEKITSFTIDHIRLQPGLYVSRQDRVGAEIVTTFDLRLTSPNEEPVMNTAEMHTIEHLAATYLRNEPEWKERILYFGPMGCRTGFYLLVAGAYTSRDVLQLVKNCFAFIADFQGEVPGASAKDCGNYLDMNLPMANYWGRKYGELLANVDESRLVYPEDTV
;
A
#
# COMPACT_ATOMS: atom_id res chain seq x y z
N MET A 1 9.93 10.92 -25.02
CA MET A 1 9.25 9.87 -24.24
C MET A 1 8.03 10.51 -23.59
N GLU A 2 6.88 9.89 -23.70
CA GLU A 2 5.68 10.33 -22.97
C GLU A 2 5.79 10.03 -21.48
N LYS A 3 5.17 10.87 -20.66
CA LYS A 3 5.11 10.63 -19.21
C LYS A 3 4.25 9.38 -18.92
N ILE A 4 4.72 8.50 -18.07
CA ILE A 4 3.92 7.38 -17.55
C ILE A 4 2.92 7.89 -16.52
N THR A 5 1.82 7.15 -16.32
CA THR A 5 0.72 7.54 -15.42
C THR A 5 1.18 7.95 -14.02
N SER A 6 2.16 7.24 -13.43
CA SER A 6 2.70 7.58 -12.12
C SER A 6 3.38 8.95 -12.04
N PHE A 7 3.79 9.53 -13.17
CA PHE A 7 4.44 10.84 -13.24
C PHE A 7 3.48 11.98 -13.62
N THR A 8 2.20 11.66 -13.85
CA THR A 8 1.16 12.68 -14.13
C THR A 8 0.43 13.11 -12.85
N ILE A 9 0.63 12.43 -11.75
CA ILE A 9 0.02 12.76 -10.45
C ILE A 9 0.74 13.97 -9.85
N ASP A 10 0.00 14.97 -9.41
CA ASP A 10 0.55 16.14 -8.70
C ASP A 10 1.01 15.76 -7.29
N HIS A 11 2.30 15.46 -7.15
CA HIS A 11 2.91 15.10 -5.85
C HIS A 11 3.08 16.27 -4.88
N ILE A 12 2.83 17.50 -5.30
CA ILE A 12 2.82 18.67 -4.40
C ILE A 12 1.50 18.71 -3.61
N ARG A 13 0.41 18.28 -4.23
CA ARG A 13 -0.93 18.26 -3.61
C ARG A 13 -1.31 16.92 -3.01
N LEU A 14 -0.61 15.85 -3.41
CA LEU A 14 -0.92 14.50 -2.99
C LEU A 14 -0.73 14.34 -1.48
N GLN A 15 -1.81 14.01 -0.78
CA GLN A 15 -1.83 13.74 0.64
C GLN A 15 -1.80 12.22 0.93
N PRO A 16 -1.45 11.79 2.15
CA PRO A 16 -1.65 10.40 2.56
C PRO A 16 -3.11 9.99 2.39
N GLY A 17 -3.33 8.79 1.83
CA GLY A 17 -4.67 8.30 1.50
C GLY A 17 -4.63 6.95 0.79
N LEU A 18 -5.75 6.58 0.21
CA LEU A 18 -5.92 5.35 -0.57
C LEU A 18 -6.55 5.69 -1.92
N TYR A 19 -5.80 5.53 -2.99
CA TYR A 19 -6.19 6.00 -4.31
C TYR A 19 -6.21 4.88 -5.35
N VAL A 20 -7.11 4.96 -6.33
CA VAL A 20 -6.96 4.20 -7.57
C VAL A 20 -5.87 4.89 -8.40
N SER A 21 -4.71 4.24 -8.54
CA SER A 21 -3.62 4.77 -9.38
C SER A 21 -3.95 4.64 -10.86
N ARG A 22 -4.41 3.45 -11.26
CA ARG A 22 -4.84 3.17 -12.63
C ARG A 22 -5.63 1.87 -12.70
N GLN A 23 -6.31 1.69 -13.82
CA GLN A 23 -6.92 0.43 -14.22
C GLN A 23 -6.39 0.03 -15.58
N ASP A 24 -5.75 -1.13 -15.65
CA ASP A 24 -5.17 -1.66 -16.88
C ASP A 24 -6.03 -2.82 -17.41
N ARG A 25 -6.26 -2.85 -18.71
CA ARG A 25 -6.90 -3.99 -19.38
C ARG A 25 -5.83 -4.98 -19.84
N VAL A 26 -5.97 -6.23 -19.41
CA VAL A 26 -5.10 -7.34 -19.82
C VAL A 26 -5.97 -8.42 -20.46
N GLY A 27 -6.06 -8.43 -21.78
CA GLY A 27 -7.01 -9.28 -22.51
C GLY A 27 -8.45 -8.90 -22.19
N ALA A 28 -9.23 -9.84 -21.66
CA ALA A 28 -10.62 -9.59 -21.22
C ALA A 28 -10.72 -9.07 -19.79
N GLU A 29 -9.63 -9.15 -19.03
CA GLU A 29 -9.61 -8.83 -17.60
C GLU A 29 -9.16 -7.41 -17.35
N ILE A 30 -9.51 -6.90 -16.17
CA ILE A 30 -9.05 -5.60 -15.65
C ILE A 30 -8.19 -5.85 -14.42
N VAL A 31 -7.12 -5.07 -14.27
CA VAL A 31 -6.29 -5.02 -13.07
C VAL A 31 -6.35 -3.60 -12.52
N THR A 32 -6.77 -3.46 -11.26
CA THR A 32 -6.73 -2.18 -10.54
C THR A 32 -5.47 -2.10 -9.70
N THR A 33 -4.70 -1.03 -9.89
CA THR A 33 -3.54 -0.69 -9.05
C THR A 33 -3.97 0.39 -8.07
N PHE A 34 -3.85 0.10 -6.78
CA PHE A 34 -4.08 1.06 -5.70
C PHE A 34 -2.77 1.63 -5.19
N ASP A 35 -2.80 2.93 -4.92
CA ASP A 35 -1.74 3.69 -4.25
C ASP A 35 -2.12 3.83 -2.77
N LEU A 36 -1.40 3.13 -1.91
CA LEU A 36 -1.49 3.26 -0.46
C LEU A 36 -0.44 4.28 -0.02
N ARG A 37 -0.83 5.55 0.03
CA ARG A 37 0.08 6.65 0.36
C ARG A 37 0.12 6.87 1.86
N LEU A 38 1.25 6.55 2.50
CA LEU A 38 1.42 6.62 3.96
C LEU A 38 1.99 7.95 4.43
N THR A 39 2.80 8.62 3.59
CA THR A 39 3.45 9.88 3.93
C THR A 39 3.16 10.96 2.91
N SER A 40 3.13 12.23 3.33
CA SER A 40 3.02 13.38 2.43
C SER A 40 4.28 13.48 1.58
N PRO A 41 4.18 13.35 0.25
CA PRO A 41 5.35 13.41 -0.63
C PRO A 41 6.10 14.72 -0.48
N ASN A 42 7.42 14.65 -0.35
CA ASN A 42 8.33 15.80 -0.24
C ASN A 42 8.15 16.72 0.99
N GLU A 43 7.18 16.43 1.89
CA GLU A 43 6.87 17.27 3.06
C GLU A 43 7.27 16.60 4.37
N GLU A 44 7.19 15.28 4.47
CA GLU A 44 7.54 14.55 5.69
C GLU A 44 8.59 13.46 5.44
N PRO A 45 9.29 12.97 6.49
CA PRO A 45 10.26 11.89 6.35
C PRO A 45 9.62 10.62 5.76
N VAL A 46 10.33 9.97 4.85
CA VAL A 46 9.91 8.69 4.27
C VAL A 46 10.22 7.51 5.18
N MET A 47 9.60 6.38 4.93
CA MET A 47 9.89 5.11 5.61
C MET A 47 11.33 4.64 5.31
N ASN A 48 11.97 3.98 6.29
CA ASN A 48 13.24 3.29 6.05
C ASN A 48 13.01 1.90 5.43
N THR A 49 14.06 1.33 4.83
CA THR A 49 13.96 0.07 4.09
C THR A 49 13.48 -1.10 4.96
N ALA A 50 14.00 -1.24 6.18
CA ALA A 50 13.67 -2.35 7.07
C ALA A 50 12.19 -2.34 7.50
N GLU A 51 11.62 -1.18 7.78
CA GLU A 51 10.19 -1.07 8.12
C GLU A 51 9.29 -1.31 6.93
N MET A 52 9.66 -0.82 5.74
CA MET A 52 8.95 -1.09 4.50
C MET A 52 8.96 -2.58 4.15
N HIS A 53 10.11 -3.22 4.26
CA HIS A 53 10.27 -4.64 4.01
C HIS A 53 9.43 -5.49 4.99
N THR A 54 9.40 -5.09 6.25
CA THR A 54 8.53 -5.73 7.26
C THR A 54 7.05 -5.57 6.92
N ILE A 55 6.61 -4.37 6.55
CA ILE A 55 5.22 -4.10 6.12
C ILE A 55 4.88 -4.93 4.88
N GLU A 56 5.79 -5.03 3.91
CA GLU A 56 5.59 -5.86 2.71
C GLU A 56 5.31 -7.32 3.08
N HIS A 57 6.13 -7.93 3.92
CA HIS A 57 5.95 -9.31 4.36
C HIS A 57 4.62 -9.52 5.10
N LEU A 58 4.30 -8.64 6.04
CA LEU A 58 3.06 -8.72 6.82
C LEU A 58 1.82 -8.52 5.96
N ALA A 59 1.80 -7.48 5.13
CA ALA A 59 0.67 -7.18 4.25
C ALA A 59 0.47 -8.26 3.19
N ALA A 60 1.54 -8.71 2.52
CA ALA A 60 1.45 -9.76 1.52
C ALA A 60 0.91 -11.07 2.14
N THR A 61 1.35 -11.43 3.35
CA THR A 61 0.85 -12.58 4.08
C THR A 61 -0.63 -12.42 4.43
N TYR A 62 -1.02 -11.28 5.00
CA TYR A 62 -2.40 -11.01 5.36
C TYR A 62 -3.33 -11.08 4.14
N LEU A 63 -3.02 -10.29 3.10
CA LEU A 63 -3.86 -10.14 1.91
C LEU A 63 -4.08 -11.46 1.16
N ARG A 64 -3.03 -12.30 1.08
CA ARG A 64 -3.13 -13.60 0.40
C ARG A 64 -3.76 -14.69 1.25
N ASN A 65 -4.06 -14.44 2.52
CA ASN A 65 -4.81 -15.32 3.41
C ASN A 65 -6.22 -14.80 3.73
N GLU A 66 -6.57 -13.60 3.29
CA GLU A 66 -7.89 -13.03 3.52
C GLU A 66 -8.94 -13.76 2.67
N PRO A 67 -9.99 -14.37 3.26
CA PRO A 67 -10.86 -15.33 2.57
C PRO A 67 -11.60 -14.77 1.35
N GLU A 68 -12.01 -13.50 1.40
CA GLU A 68 -12.82 -12.88 0.33
C GLU A 68 -11.97 -12.35 -0.83
N TRP A 69 -10.71 -11.99 -0.56
CA TRP A 69 -9.86 -11.27 -1.51
C TRP A 69 -8.66 -12.07 -2.04
N LYS A 70 -8.23 -13.12 -1.35
CA LYS A 70 -6.98 -13.85 -1.64
C LYS A 70 -6.80 -14.26 -3.11
N GLU A 71 -7.88 -14.67 -3.78
CA GLU A 71 -7.85 -15.09 -5.18
C GLU A 71 -7.74 -13.91 -6.16
N ARG A 72 -7.91 -12.69 -5.69
CA ARG A 72 -7.85 -11.45 -6.48
C ARG A 72 -6.58 -10.65 -6.24
N ILE A 73 -5.85 -10.93 -5.17
CA ILE A 73 -4.60 -10.24 -4.84
C ILE A 73 -3.50 -10.69 -5.79
N LEU A 74 -2.99 -9.78 -6.59
CA LEU A 74 -1.92 -10.04 -7.53
C LEU A 74 -0.54 -9.68 -6.96
N TYR A 75 -0.44 -8.51 -6.34
CA TYR A 75 0.83 -8.01 -5.81
C TYR A 75 0.60 -6.97 -4.71
N PHE A 76 1.48 -6.98 -3.73
CA PHE A 76 1.66 -5.89 -2.78
C PHE A 76 3.17 -5.63 -2.63
N GLY A 77 3.58 -4.37 -2.73
CA GLY A 77 4.99 -4.02 -2.59
C GLY A 77 5.25 -2.54 -2.49
N PRO A 78 6.46 -2.15 -2.01
CA PRO A 78 6.81 -0.77 -1.74
C PRO A 78 7.05 0.04 -3.02
N MET A 79 6.78 1.34 -2.92
CA MET A 79 7.21 2.31 -3.92
C MET A 79 8.69 2.66 -3.72
N GLY A 80 9.44 2.86 -4.80
CA GLY A 80 10.84 3.25 -4.75
C GLY A 80 11.10 4.60 -4.05
N CYS A 81 10.12 5.50 -4.02
CA CYS A 81 10.18 6.77 -3.28
C CYS A 81 9.97 6.62 -1.77
N ARG A 82 9.60 5.44 -1.30
CA ARG A 82 9.40 5.09 0.12
C ARG A 82 8.29 5.87 0.83
N THR A 83 7.32 6.40 0.08
CA THR A 83 6.18 7.14 0.64
C THR A 83 4.91 6.29 0.75
N GLY A 84 4.94 5.06 0.24
CA GLY A 84 3.79 4.17 0.26
C GLY A 84 4.02 2.84 -0.45
N PHE A 85 2.92 2.16 -0.75
CA PHE A 85 2.88 0.85 -1.36
C PHE A 85 1.91 0.80 -2.52
N TYR A 86 2.12 -0.13 -3.45
CA TYR A 86 1.13 -0.51 -4.45
C TYR A 86 0.47 -1.84 -4.07
N LEU A 87 -0.86 -1.87 -4.23
CA LEU A 87 -1.66 -3.08 -4.18
C LEU A 87 -2.31 -3.27 -5.55
N LEU A 88 -2.04 -4.42 -6.19
CA LEU A 88 -2.65 -4.81 -7.46
C LEU A 88 -3.72 -5.87 -7.22
N VAL A 89 -4.92 -5.62 -7.73
CA VAL A 89 -6.09 -6.49 -7.56
C VAL A 89 -6.71 -6.81 -8.92
N ALA A 90 -7.00 -8.08 -9.16
CA ALA A 90 -7.74 -8.50 -10.35
C ALA A 90 -9.21 -8.06 -10.23
N GLY A 91 -9.67 -7.28 -11.19
CA GLY A 91 -11.01 -6.71 -11.26
C GLY A 91 -10.99 -5.18 -11.29
N ALA A 92 -12.16 -4.59 -11.59
CA ALA A 92 -12.39 -3.15 -11.60
C ALA A 92 -12.97 -2.73 -10.24
N TYR A 93 -12.18 -2.04 -9.43
CA TYR A 93 -12.56 -1.60 -8.09
C TYR A 93 -12.27 -0.13 -7.87
N THR A 94 -13.05 0.50 -6.98
CA THR A 94 -12.80 1.83 -6.45
C THR A 94 -12.00 1.75 -5.13
N SER A 95 -11.49 2.88 -4.67
CA SER A 95 -10.82 2.97 -3.35
C SER A 95 -11.77 2.55 -2.21
N ARG A 96 -13.05 2.85 -2.32
CA ARG A 96 -14.06 2.46 -1.33
C ARG A 96 -14.27 0.96 -1.23
N ASP A 97 -14.21 0.25 -2.36
CA ASP A 97 -14.40 -1.22 -2.39
C ASP A 97 -13.32 -1.94 -1.59
N VAL A 98 -12.09 -1.45 -1.60
CA VAL A 98 -10.95 -2.06 -0.89
C VAL A 98 -10.63 -1.39 0.44
N LEU A 99 -11.32 -0.31 0.81
CA LEU A 99 -11.02 0.46 2.02
C LEU A 99 -11.04 -0.41 3.29
N GLN A 100 -12.06 -1.26 3.44
CA GLN A 100 -12.16 -2.12 4.63
C GLN A 100 -11.08 -3.19 4.65
N LEU A 101 -10.73 -3.78 3.50
CA LEU A 101 -9.62 -4.71 3.36
C LEU A 101 -8.31 -4.08 3.82
N VAL A 102 -8.01 -2.86 3.35
CA VAL A 102 -6.78 -2.14 3.70
C VAL A 102 -6.78 -1.75 5.18
N LYS A 103 -7.91 -1.29 5.73
CA LYS A 103 -8.05 -1.02 7.18
C LYS A 103 -7.71 -2.26 8.02
N ASN A 104 -8.29 -3.40 7.67
CA ASN A 104 -8.05 -4.66 8.40
C ASN A 104 -6.59 -5.12 8.28
N CYS A 105 -5.99 -4.99 7.10
CA CYS A 105 -4.60 -5.30 6.86
C CYS A 105 -3.66 -4.44 7.74
N PHE A 106 -3.89 -3.14 7.79
CA PHE A 106 -3.05 -2.23 8.58
C PHE A 106 -3.32 -2.31 10.09
N ALA A 107 -4.53 -2.69 10.53
CA ALA A 107 -4.79 -3.08 11.91
C ALA A 107 -4.01 -4.33 12.29
N PHE A 108 -3.99 -5.35 11.44
CA PHE A 108 -3.16 -6.53 11.62
C PHE A 108 -1.67 -6.18 11.75
N ILE A 109 -1.13 -5.31 10.88
CA ILE A 109 0.27 -4.85 10.96
C ILE A 109 0.53 -4.09 12.26
N ALA A 110 -0.39 -3.22 12.68
CA ALA A 110 -0.27 -2.41 13.89
C ALA A 110 -0.11 -3.25 15.15
N ASP A 111 -0.82 -4.38 15.22
CA ASP A 111 -0.91 -5.24 16.40
C ASP A 111 -0.04 -6.50 16.31
N PHE A 112 0.65 -6.70 15.17
CA PHE A 112 1.43 -7.91 14.96
C PHE A 112 2.56 -8.06 15.97
N GLN A 113 2.72 -9.28 16.50
CA GLN A 113 3.79 -9.67 17.41
C GLN A 113 4.39 -11.01 16.97
N GLY A 114 5.64 -11.21 17.31
CA GLY A 114 6.36 -12.44 16.99
C GLY A 114 7.27 -12.31 15.77
N GLU A 115 7.62 -13.44 15.19
CA GLU A 115 8.51 -13.49 14.02
C GLU A 115 7.76 -13.06 12.76
N VAL A 116 8.38 -12.17 11.97
CA VAL A 116 7.82 -11.71 10.69
C VAL A 116 7.78 -12.89 9.72
N PRO A 117 6.61 -13.18 9.10
CA PRO A 117 6.49 -14.29 8.16
C PRO A 117 7.51 -14.18 7.02
N GLY A 118 8.18 -15.30 6.70
CA GLY A 118 9.19 -15.35 5.65
C GLY A 118 10.51 -14.64 5.97
N ALA A 119 10.72 -14.13 7.18
CA ALA A 119 11.98 -13.50 7.59
C ALA A 119 13.05 -14.55 7.96
N SER A 120 13.38 -15.41 7.01
CA SER A 120 14.42 -16.44 7.14
C SER A 120 15.37 -16.41 5.95
N ALA A 121 16.60 -16.89 6.13
CA ALA A 121 17.58 -16.96 5.05
C ALA A 121 17.15 -17.84 3.87
N LYS A 122 16.21 -18.76 4.10
CA LYS A 122 15.65 -19.63 3.07
C LYS A 122 14.56 -18.94 2.25
N ASP A 123 13.77 -18.09 2.89
CA ASP A 123 12.53 -17.57 2.33
C ASP A 123 12.67 -16.14 1.80
N CYS A 124 13.70 -15.39 2.27
CA CYS A 124 13.91 -14.00 1.89
C CYS A 124 15.37 -13.72 1.56
N GLY A 125 15.59 -12.97 0.47
CA GLY A 125 16.93 -12.59 0.03
C GLY A 125 17.67 -11.58 0.93
N ASN A 126 16.96 -10.93 1.86
CA ASN A 126 17.52 -9.97 2.82
C ASN A 126 16.79 -10.03 4.16
N TYR A 127 16.68 -11.20 4.73
CA TYR A 127 15.82 -11.49 5.90
C TYR A 127 16.20 -10.73 7.18
N LEU A 128 17.41 -10.19 7.28
CA LEU A 128 17.88 -9.40 8.42
C LEU A 128 17.42 -7.93 8.36
N ASP A 129 16.98 -7.46 7.20
CA ASP A 129 16.50 -6.07 7.00
C ASP A 129 15.03 -5.94 7.41
N MET A 130 14.75 -6.12 8.70
CA MET A 130 13.42 -6.07 9.30
C MET A 130 13.38 -5.12 10.50
N ASN A 131 12.26 -4.40 10.64
CA ASN A 131 12.00 -3.51 11.79
C ASN A 131 10.51 -3.57 12.17
N LEU A 132 10.14 -4.56 12.96
CA LEU A 132 8.76 -4.76 13.37
C LEU A 132 8.20 -3.60 14.23
N PRO A 133 8.91 -3.03 15.21
CA PRO A 133 8.39 -1.89 15.97
C PRO A 133 8.01 -0.69 15.11
N MET A 134 8.82 -0.39 14.08
CA MET A 134 8.50 0.70 13.14
C MET A 134 7.39 0.31 12.17
N ALA A 135 7.31 -0.94 11.73
CA ALA A 135 6.17 -1.42 10.96
C ALA A 135 4.85 -1.29 11.73
N ASN A 136 4.83 -1.66 13.03
CA ASN A 136 3.67 -1.44 13.89
C ASN A 136 3.32 0.06 14.01
N TYR A 137 4.31 0.94 14.15
CA TYR A 137 4.09 2.40 14.17
C TYR A 137 3.39 2.89 12.88
N TRP A 138 3.91 2.51 11.72
CA TRP A 138 3.32 2.87 10.43
C TRP A 138 1.93 2.25 10.24
N GLY A 139 1.74 1.02 10.72
CA GLY A 139 0.45 0.35 10.75
C GLY A 139 -0.60 1.15 11.51
N ARG A 140 -0.28 1.63 12.71
CA ARG A 140 -1.15 2.50 13.51
C ARG A 140 -1.39 3.84 12.85
N LYS A 141 -0.33 4.53 12.41
CA LYS A 141 -0.43 5.85 11.77
C LYS A 141 -1.37 5.82 10.56
N TYR A 142 -1.18 4.85 9.68
CA TYR A 142 -2.01 4.73 8.48
C TYR A 142 -3.43 4.22 8.79
N GLY A 143 -3.56 3.31 9.74
CA GLY A 143 -4.85 2.84 10.23
C GLY A 143 -5.72 3.97 10.81
N GLU A 144 -5.14 4.87 11.61
CA GLU A 144 -5.80 6.06 12.16
C GLU A 144 -6.24 7.03 11.06
N LEU A 145 -5.40 7.24 10.05
CA LEU A 145 -5.75 8.04 8.89
C LEU A 145 -6.96 7.45 8.16
N LEU A 146 -6.93 6.14 7.86
CA LEU A 146 -8.00 5.47 7.13
C LEU A 146 -9.30 5.37 7.95
N ALA A 147 -9.24 5.35 9.28
CA ALA A 147 -10.41 5.33 10.13
C ALA A 147 -11.28 6.59 9.96
N ASN A 148 -10.65 7.73 9.66
CA ASN A 148 -11.28 9.04 9.51
C ASN A 148 -11.14 9.59 8.07
N VAL A 149 -10.93 8.72 7.09
CA VAL A 149 -10.70 9.12 5.71
C VAL A 149 -11.94 9.77 5.08
N ASP A 150 -11.76 10.90 4.45
CA ASP A 150 -12.75 11.57 3.61
C ASP A 150 -12.51 11.31 2.10
N GLU A 151 -13.42 11.79 1.25
CA GLU A 151 -13.36 11.60 -0.20
C GLU A 151 -12.09 12.19 -0.83
N SER A 152 -11.57 13.29 -0.29
CA SER A 152 -10.38 13.94 -0.84
C SER A 152 -9.11 13.08 -0.72
N ARG A 153 -9.16 12.04 0.12
CA ARG A 153 -8.08 11.07 0.31
C ARG A 153 -8.36 9.70 -0.31
N LEU A 154 -9.41 9.62 -1.11
CA LEU A 154 -9.80 8.42 -1.86
C LEU A 154 -9.74 8.63 -3.38
N VAL A 155 -9.60 9.89 -3.82
CA VAL A 155 -9.46 10.28 -5.22
C VAL A 155 -8.26 11.21 -5.34
N TYR A 156 -7.46 11.03 -6.37
CA TYR A 156 -6.31 11.92 -6.60
C TYR A 156 -6.75 13.38 -6.78
N PRO A 157 -5.94 14.34 -6.30
CA PRO A 157 -6.21 15.75 -6.55
C PRO A 157 -6.28 16.00 -8.06
N GLU A 158 -7.33 16.71 -8.49
CA GLU A 158 -7.48 17.10 -9.88
C GLU A 158 -6.34 18.06 -10.28
N ASP A 159 -5.79 17.87 -11.47
CA ASP A 159 -4.90 18.84 -12.09
C ASP A 159 -5.73 20.10 -12.39
N THR A 160 -5.61 21.11 -11.52
CA THR A 160 -6.09 22.45 -11.89
C THR A 160 -5.10 23.03 -12.91
N VAL A 161 -5.49 22.98 -14.17
CA VAL A 161 -4.85 23.68 -15.28
C VAL A 161 -4.86 25.18 -15.02
#